data_b24c0f5f7c11ba7d749a04d1d0a9aa59
#
_entry.id   b24c0f5f7c11ba7d749a04d1d0a9aa59
#
_cell.length_a   1.000
_cell.length_b   1.000
_cell.length_c   1.000
_cell.angle_alpha   90.00
_cell.angle_beta   90.00
_cell.angle_gamma   90.00
#
_symmetry.space_group_name_H-M   'P 1'
#
loop_
_entity.id
_entity.type
_entity.pdbx_description
1 polymer ?
#
loop_
_entity_poly.entity_id
_entity_poly.type
_entity_poly.pdbx_seq_one_letter_code
_entity_poly.pdbx_strand_id
1 'polypeptide(L)'
;MREKELIVYRDFEDGELLYDMAFLMSHYDDEYYNTEDMAALFYECIHDLIDLAGNYGFHGNLWHCYLANLLVNNENSYSCGCEILGEIAGSINDAALHDICIFKEFYDFDFAPMMEILKVPEFSLIENYASSMQESKVYNKRICARICELAEKFCADGTAEDMKSTLTQFYKEYGVGKFGLHKSFRITHDEEGVHIVPILNIAHVKLDDLVGYELPKKKLVDNTEAFVNGKKANNCLLFGDAGTGKSSSIKAIANEYYDRGLRIIEVYKHQFQDLNTVISQIKNRNYKFIIYMDDLSFEEFEIEYKYLKAVIEGGLEKKPENVLIYATSNRRHLIRENYSDKEETREDMHTSDTVQEKLSLVYRFGVTIYFGAPNKKEFQNIVKTLAERYHVEMPEEELLLEANKWELSHGGLSGRSAQQFIDYLLGK
;
A
#
# COMPACT_ATOMS: atom_id res chain seq x y z
N MET A 1 -0.42 35.17 -10.20
CA MET A 1 -0.94 33.86 -10.69
C MET A 1 -2.35 33.64 -10.17
N ARG A 2 -3.04 32.63 -10.66
CA ARG A 2 -4.49 32.46 -10.43
C ARG A 2 -4.82 31.32 -9.45
N GLU A 3 -3.92 30.99 -8.54
CA GLU A 3 -4.04 29.89 -7.56
C GLU A 3 -5.29 29.97 -6.67
N LYS A 4 -5.77 31.21 -6.43
CA LYS A 4 -7.01 31.46 -5.64
C LYS A 4 -8.28 31.16 -6.42
N GLU A 5 -8.21 31.02 -7.74
CA GLU A 5 -9.32 30.72 -8.64
C GLU A 5 -9.57 29.23 -8.80
N LEU A 6 -8.69 28.35 -8.26
CA LEU A 6 -8.88 26.90 -8.28
C LEU A 6 -10.23 26.49 -7.69
N ILE A 7 -10.95 25.62 -8.37
CA ILE A 7 -12.32 25.19 -8.03
C ILE A 7 -12.33 23.77 -7.49
N VAL A 8 -11.74 22.84 -8.24
CA VAL A 8 -11.74 21.39 -7.97
C VAL A 8 -10.48 20.97 -7.23
N TYR A 9 -9.33 21.48 -7.67
CA TYR A 9 -8.02 21.22 -7.10
C TYR A 9 -7.69 22.26 -6.02
N ARG A 10 -8.17 22.00 -4.80
CA ARG A 10 -7.93 22.83 -3.60
C ARG A 10 -7.46 21.96 -2.45
N ASP A 11 -7.08 22.58 -1.35
CA ASP A 11 -6.72 21.91 -0.10
C ASP A 11 -5.63 20.85 -0.29
N PHE A 12 -4.49 21.26 -0.86
CA PHE A 12 -3.35 20.39 -1.08
C PHE A 12 -2.63 20.10 0.24
N GLU A 13 -2.32 18.82 0.50
CA GLU A 13 -1.24 18.46 1.41
C GLU A 13 0.07 19.06 0.87
N ASP A 14 0.89 19.69 1.67
CA ASP A 14 2.11 20.42 1.25
C ASP A 14 1.85 21.56 0.23
N GLY A 15 0.68 22.20 0.27
CA GLY A 15 0.30 23.25 -0.68
C GLY A 15 0.91 24.62 -0.41
N GLU A 16 1.57 24.85 0.72
CA GLU A 16 2.14 26.15 1.10
C GLU A 16 3.14 26.65 0.05
N LEU A 17 4.04 25.81 -0.39
CA LEU A 17 5.01 26.12 -1.43
C LEU A 17 4.36 26.56 -2.77
N LEU A 18 3.19 26.02 -3.14
CA LEU A 18 2.47 26.46 -4.34
C LEU A 18 2.03 27.92 -4.21
N TYR A 19 1.53 28.31 -3.03
CA TYR A 19 1.07 29.68 -2.79
C TYR A 19 2.22 30.67 -2.74
N ASP A 20 3.35 30.32 -2.14
CA ASP A 20 4.55 31.14 -2.07
C ASP A 20 5.16 31.35 -3.45
N MET A 21 5.28 30.31 -4.24
CA MET A 21 5.73 30.40 -5.63
C MET A 21 4.77 31.22 -6.48
N ALA A 22 3.46 31.04 -6.34
CA ALA A 22 2.45 31.82 -7.05
C ALA A 22 2.52 33.32 -6.68
N PHE A 23 2.80 33.62 -5.42
CA PHE A 23 3.02 34.98 -4.96
C PHE A 23 4.28 35.59 -5.60
N LEU A 24 5.40 34.88 -5.57
CA LEU A 24 6.65 35.29 -6.22
C LEU A 24 6.44 35.53 -7.71
N MET A 25 5.85 34.59 -8.44
CA MET A 25 5.56 34.70 -9.88
C MET A 25 4.68 35.88 -10.23
N SER A 26 3.85 36.39 -9.29
CA SER A 26 2.92 37.48 -9.50
C SER A 26 3.55 38.84 -9.19
N HIS A 27 4.59 38.86 -8.33
CA HIS A 27 5.06 40.13 -7.70
C HIS A 27 6.58 40.33 -7.73
N TYR A 28 7.36 39.46 -8.43
CA TYR A 28 8.82 39.54 -8.44
C TYR A 28 9.37 40.87 -9.04
N ASP A 29 8.60 41.55 -9.86
CA ASP A 29 8.93 42.83 -10.50
C ASP A 29 8.10 44.02 -9.95
N ASP A 30 7.32 43.81 -8.88
CA ASP A 30 6.49 44.83 -8.27
C ASP A 30 7.33 45.67 -7.29
N GLU A 31 7.47 46.98 -7.58
CA GLU A 31 8.20 47.95 -6.75
C GLU A 31 7.64 48.11 -5.31
N TYR A 32 6.42 47.59 -5.04
CA TYR A 32 5.83 47.66 -3.72
C TYR A 32 6.54 46.72 -2.72
N TYR A 33 7.11 45.63 -3.19
CA TYR A 33 7.77 44.64 -2.34
C TYR A 33 9.28 44.83 -2.29
N ASN A 34 9.89 44.53 -1.12
CA ASN A 34 11.34 44.62 -0.98
C ASN A 34 12.00 43.45 -1.73
N THR A 35 12.91 43.76 -2.64
CA THR A 35 13.61 42.74 -3.43
C THR A 35 14.44 41.77 -2.57
N GLU A 36 14.98 42.21 -1.42
CA GLU A 36 15.71 41.30 -0.52
C GLU A 36 14.77 40.30 0.16
N ASP A 37 13.57 40.72 0.59
CA ASP A 37 12.57 39.83 1.19
C ASP A 37 12.02 38.84 0.15
N MET A 38 11.78 39.30 -1.09
CA MET A 38 11.35 38.41 -2.19
C MET A 38 12.44 37.40 -2.57
N ALA A 39 13.70 37.80 -2.58
CA ALA A 39 14.82 36.89 -2.81
C ALA A 39 14.95 35.87 -1.68
N ALA A 40 14.76 36.28 -0.42
CA ALA A 40 14.76 35.35 0.72
C ALA A 40 13.65 34.30 0.61
N LEU A 41 12.42 34.71 0.29
CA LEU A 41 11.31 33.79 0.06
C LEU A 41 11.59 32.83 -1.11
N PHE A 42 12.25 33.30 -2.17
CA PHE A 42 12.63 32.46 -3.30
C PHE A 42 13.66 31.40 -2.91
N TYR A 43 14.63 31.72 -2.04
CA TYR A 43 15.56 30.74 -1.49
C TYR A 43 14.85 29.73 -0.58
N GLU A 44 13.85 30.15 0.20
CA GLU A 44 13.00 29.22 1.00
C GLU A 44 12.28 28.23 0.09
N CYS A 45 11.66 28.70 -1.01
CA CYS A 45 11.03 27.81 -1.99
C CYS A 45 12.02 26.82 -2.64
N ILE A 46 13.25 27.25 -2.95
CA ILE A 46 14.30 26.35 -3.45
C ILE A 46 14.66 25.29 -2.40
N HIS A 47 14.80 25.70 -1.14
CA HIS A 47 15.08 24.79 -0.02
C HIS A 47 13.99 23.72 0.09
N ASP A 48 12.73 24.12 0.11
CA ASP A 48 11.58 23.21 0.25
C ASP A 48 11.49 22.23 -0.94
N LEU A 49 11.77 22.68 -2.17
CA LEU A 49 11.82 21.80 -3.33
C LEU A 49 12.94 20.76 -3.22
N ILE A 50 14.10 21.12 -2.68
CA ILE A 50 15.21 20.19 -2.47
C ILE A 50 14.87 19.20 -1.34
N ASP A 51 14.25 19.65 -0.26
CA ASP A 51 13.82 18.80 0.85
C ASP A 51 12.73 17.82 0.40
N LEU A 52 11.75 18.28 -0.39
CA LEU A 52 10.76 17.41 -1.02
C LEU A 52 11.42 16.39 -1.94
N ALA A 53 12.41 16.80 -2.75
CA ALA A 53 13.16 15.87 -3.60
C ALA A 53 13.88 14.79 -2.79
N GLY A 54 14.49 15.16 -1.64
CA GLY A 54 15.11 14.21 -0.72
C GLY A 54 14.09 13.24 -0.07
N ASN A 55 12.90 13.73 0.26
CA ASN A 55 11.85 12.91 0.88
C ASN A 55 11.12 11.98 -0.12
N TYR A 56 10.80 12.48 -1.31
CA TYR A 56 10.04 11.77 -2.34
C TYR A 56 10.92 11.07 -3.38
N GLY A 57 12.21 11.41 -3.46
CA GLY A 57 13.17 10.88 -4.44
C GLY A 57 13.06 11.52 -5.82
N PHE A 58 12.55 12.74 -5.94
CA PHE A 58 12.39 13.44 -7.21
C PHE A 58 13.72 13.81 -7.84
N HIS A 59 13.73 13.87 -9.18
CA HIS A 59 14.87 14.28 -10.01
C HIS A 59 14.36 14.99 -11.27
N GLY A 60 15.26 15.64 -11.99
CA GLY A 60 14.89 16.47 -13.13
C GLY A 60 14.41 17.84 -12.67
N ASN A 61 13.36 18.39 -13.27
CA ASN A 61 12.78 19.66 -12.85
C ASN A 61 11.92 19.48 -11.60
N LEU A 62 12.41 19.92 -10.44
CA LEU A 62 11.75 19.72 -9.15
C LEU A 62 10.43 20.45 -9.03
N TRP A 63 10.33 21.65 -9.62
CA TRP A 63 9.07 22.39 -9.64
C TRP A 63 7.99 21.64 -10.39
N HIS A 64 8.31 21.10 -11.57
CA HIS A 64 7.38 20.28 -12.34
C HIS A 64 7.00 18.98 -11.61
N CYS A 65 7.97 18.31 -10.98
CA CYS A 65 7.69 17.11 -10.18
C CYS A 65 6.78 17.43 -8.99
N TYR A 66 6.98 18.57 -8.32
CA TYR A 66 6.13 19.03 -7.23
C TYR A 66 4.69 19.28 -7.70
N LEU A 67 4.49 20.01 -8.80
CA LEU A 67 3.16 20.26 -9.37
C LEU A 67 2.46 18.96 -9.78
N ALA A 68 3.17 18.03 -10.40
CA ALA A 68 2.64 16.70 -10.73
C ALA A 68 2.24 15.95 -9.46
N ASN A 69 3.05 15.98 -8.41
CA ASN A 69 2.78 15.36 -7.12
C ASN A 69 1.51 15.91 -6.46
N LEU A 70 1.32 17.24 -6.49
CA LEU A 70 0.09 17.86 -5.98
C LEU A 70 -1.16 17.33 -6.70
N LEU A 71 -1.12 17.27 -8.05
CA LEU A 71 -2.25 16.78 -8.85
C LEU A 71 -2.54 15.30 -8.60
N VAL A 72 -1.50 14.47 -8.51
CA VAL A 72 -1.63 13.01 -8.30
C VAL A 72 -2.19 12.68 -6.91
N ASN A 73 -1.86 13.47 -5.89
CA ASN A 73 -2.32 13.22 -4.52
C ASN A 73 -3.65 13.89 -4.18
N ASN A 74 -4.13 14.85 -4.98
CA ASN A 74 -5.38 15.56 -4.68
C ASN A 74 -6.61 14.70 -4.98
N GLU A 75 -7.18 14.11 -3.92
CA GLU A 75 -8.41 13.32 -3.98
C GLU A 75 -9.64 14.26 -4.00
N ASN A 76 -10.20 14.47 -5.17
CA ASN A 76 -11.39 15.29 -5.37
C ASN A 76 -12.44 14.59 -6.23
N SER A 77 -13.60 15.22 -6.46
CA SER A 77 -14.69 14.60 -7.21
C SER A 77 -14.33 14.29 -8.68
N TYR A 78 -13.43 15.07 -9.28
CA TYR A 78 -12.95 14.80 -10.64
C TYR A 78 -11.95 13.66 -10.66
N SER A 79 -10.89 13.74 -9.86
CA SER A 79 -9.82 12.73 -9.82
C SER A 79 -10.34 11.35 -9.44
N CYS A 80 -11.21 11.25 -8.41
CA CYS A 80 -11.86 10.01 -8.01
C CYS A 80 -12.84 9.49 -9.09
N GLY A 81 -13.54 10.39 -9.80
CA GLY A 81 -14.38 10.02 -10.93
C GLY A 81 -13.58 9.43 -12.09
N CYS A 82 -12.45 10.05 -12.42
CA CYS A 82 -11.53 9.57 -13.47
C CYS A 82 -10.90 8.22 -13.12
N GLU A 83 -10.57 7.99 -11.85
CA GLU A 83 -10.07 6.69 -11.35
C GLU A 83 -11.06 5.56 -11.70
N ILE A 84 -12.36 5.81 -11.56
CA ILE A 84 -13.41 4.81 -11.78
C ILE A 84 -13.74 4.67 -13.27
N LEU A 85 -14.06 5.79 -13.94
CA LEU A 85 -14.65 5.83 -15.27
C LEU A 85 -13.63 6.14 -16.37
N GLY A 86 -12.50 6.75 -16.02
CA GLY A 86 -11.62 7.40 -16.99
C GLY A 86 -12.16 8.79 -17.32
N GLU A 87 -12.39 9.08 -18.58
CA GLU A 87 -12.97 10.35 -18.98
C GLU A 87 -14.40 10.49 -18.45
N ILE A 88 -14.68 11.62 -17.77
CA ILE A 88 -16.00 11.96 -17.25
C ILE A 88 -16.53 13.21 -17.95
N ALA A 89 -17.84 13.24 -18.16
CA ALA A 89 -18.52 14.34 -18.83
C ALA A 89 -19.22 15.27 -17.82
N GLY A 90 -19.61 16.45 -18.26
CA GLY A 90 -20.42 17.41 -17.50
C GLY A 90 -19.58 18.53 -16.85
N SER A 91 -20.22 19.41 -16.11
CA SER A 91 -19.63 20.64 -15.57
C SER A 91 -18.40 20.40 -14.69
N ILE A 92 -18.27 19.23 -14.05
CA ILE A 92 -17.07 18.88 -13.29
C ILE A 92 -15.83 18.77 -14.20
N ASN A 93 -16.02 18.31 -15.44
CA ASN A 93 -14.98 18.21 -16.43
C ASN A 93 -14.49 19.61 -16.88
N ASP A 94 -15.44 20.55 -17.04
CA ASP A 94 -15.14 21.95 -17.41
C ASP A 94 -14.44 22.68 -16.25
N ALA A 95 -14.88 22.43 -15.00
CA ALA A 95 -14.25 22.99 -13.81
C ALA A 95 -12.80 22.44 -13.62
N ALA A 96 -12.60 21.15 -13.89
CA ALA A 96 -11.25 20.56 -13.86
C ALA A 96 -10.37 21.13 -14.97
N LEU A 97 -10.88 21.34 -16.17
CA LEU A 97 -10.14 21.98 -17.25
C LEU A 97 -9.75 23.41 -16.89
N HIS A 98 -10.64 24.18 -16.26
CA HIS A 98 -10.32 25.50 -15.74
C HIS A 98 -9.12 25.48 -14.81
N ASP A 99 -9.08 24.56 -13.86
CA ASP A 99 -7.98 24.44 -12.92
C ASP A 99 -6.68 23.95 -13.60
N ILE A 100 -6.79 23.02 -14.55
CA ILE A 100 -5.63 22.56 -15.32
C ILE A 100 -5.06 23.67 -16.21
N CYS A 101 -5.88 24.61 -16.70
CA CYS A 101 -5.36 25.81 -17.35
C CYS A 101 -4.45 26.63 -16.42
N ILE A 102 -4.84 26.75 -15.14
CA ILE A 102 -4.02 27.44 -14.13
C ILE A 102 -2.72 26.66 -13.87
N PHE A 103 -2.79 25.33 -13.73
CA PHE A 103 -1.59 24.50 -13.58
C PHE A 103 -0.68 24.60 -14.80
N LYS A 104 -1.23 24.70 -15.99
CA LYS A 104 -0.44 24.87 -17.23
C LYS A 104 0.31 26.22 -17.22
N GLU A 105 -0.31 27.29 -16.71
CA GLU A 105 0.37 28.57 -16.50
C GLU A 105 1.59 28.44 -15.56
N PHE A 106 1.49 27.59 -14.49
CA PHE A 106 2.62 27.29 -13.61
C PHE A 106 3.72 26.47 -14.28
N TYR A 107 3.36 25.51 -15.14
CA TYR A 107 4.31 24.69 -15.89
C TYR A 107 5.07 25.50 -16.94
N ASP A 108 4.39 26.43 -17.60
CA ASP A 108 4.94 27.20 -18.73
C ASP A 108 5.63 28.50 -18.27
N PHE A 109 5.66 28.79 -16.96
CA PHE A 109 6.24 30.00 -16.44
C PHE A 109 7.74 30.07 -16.70
N ASP A 110 8.18 31.17 -17.32
CA ASP A 110 9.63 31.47 -17.53
C ASP A 110 10.23 32.09 -16.27
N PHE A 111 11.07 31.35 -15.58
CA PHE A 111 11.76 31.84 -14.38
C PHE A 111 12.96 32.76 -14.65
N ALA A 112 13.46 32.85 -15.90
CA ALA A 112 14.65 33.58 -16.21
C ALA A 112 14.56 35.10 -15.81
N PRO A 113 13.45 35.83 -16.09
CA PRO A 113 13.30 37.21 -15.64
C PRO A 113 13.30 37.36 -14.11
N MET A 114 12.65 36.43 -13.40
CA MET A 114 12.58 36.44 -11.94
C MET A 114 13.95 36.18 -11.32
N MET A 115 14.71 35.22 -11.82
CA MET A 115 16.11 34.95 -11.40
C MET A 115 17.02 36.17 -11.59
N GLU A 116 16.84 36.89 -12.68
CA GLU A 116 17.65 38.10 -12.99
C GLU A 116 17.31 39.26 -12.04
N ILE A 117 16.02 39.56 -11.84
CA ILE A 117 15.56 40.68 -11.00
C ILE A 117 15.87 40.42 -9.53
N LEU A 118 15.57 39.22 -9.02
CA LEU A 118 15.82 38.86 -7.64
C LEU A 118 17.29 38.45 -7.37
N LYS A 119 18.10 38.30 -8.39
CA LYS A 119 19.51 37.85 -8.33
C LYS A 119 19.70 36.50 -7.65
N VAL A 120 18.84 35.56 -7.99
CA VAL A 120 18.83 34.18 -7.47
C VAL A 120 19.08 33.18 -8.61
N PRO A 121 20.31 33.07 -9.13
CA PRO A 121 20.64 32.15 -10.23
C PRO A 121 20.64 30.71 -9.81
N GLU A 122 20.63 30.41 -8.50
CA GLU A 122 20.65 29.08 -7.92
C GLU A 122 19.38 28.30 -8.21
N PHE A 123 18.28 28.94 -8.59
CA PHE A 123 17.07 28.26 -9.04
C PHE A 123 17.35 27.30 -10.21
N SER A 124 18.31 27.60 -11.06
CA SER A 124 18.75 26.71 -12.14
C SER A 124 19.23 25.32 -11.66
N LEU A 125 19.63 25.20 -10.38
CA LEU A 125 20.04 23.91 -9.81
C LEU A 125 18.89 22.93 -9.69
N ILE A 126 17.65 23.40 -9.53
CA ILE A 126 16.47 22.56 -9.38
C ILE A 126 15.79 22.22 -10.71
N GLU A 127 16.16 22.86 -11.81
CA GLU A 127 15.61 22.57 -13.15
C GLU A 127 16.13 21.25 -13.72
N ASN A 128 17.34 20.83 -13.33
CA ASN A 128 17.96 19.57 -13.73
C ASN A 128 18.58 18.88 -12.51
N TYR A 129 17.81 18.76 -11.45
CA TYR A 129 18.28 18.22 -10.18
C TYR A 129 18.63 16.73 -10.29
N ALA A 130 19.79 16.37 -9.77
CA ALA A 130 20.25 15.00 -9.65
C ALA A 130 20.90 14.78 -8.28
N SER A 131 20.51 13.71 -7.61
CA SER A 131 21.12 13.27 -6.35
C SER A 131 21.57 11.83 -6.43
N SER A 132 22.73 11.54 -5.83
CA SER A 132 23.22 10.17 -5.65
C SER A 132 22.50 9.44 -4.51
N MET A 133 21.81 10.16 -3.64
CA MET A 133 20.96 9.58 -2.58
C MET A 133 19.63 9.12 -3.21
N GLN A 134 19.54 7.81 -3.49
CA GLN A 134 18.39 7.20 -4.19
C GLN A 134 17.31 6.61 -3.27
N GLU A 135 17.41 6.79 -1.96
CA GLU A 135 16.44 6.24 -1.01
C GLU A 135 15.43 7.33 -0.60
N SER A 136 14.27 7.29 -1.24
CA SER A 136 13.10 8.07 -0.83
C SER A 136 12.53 7.54 0.49
N LYS A 137 12.10 8.47 1.36
CA LYS A 137 11.43 8.15 2.63
C LYS A 137 9.92 7.92 2.46
N VAL A 138 9.32 8.49 1.41
CA VAL A 138 7.87 8.50 1.19
C VAL A 138 7.46 7.63 0.01
N TYR A 139 8.22 7.63 -1.08
CA TYR A 139 7.90 6.86 -2.28
C TYR A 139 8.92 5.75 -2.54
N ASN A 140 8.45 4.65 -3.11
CA ASN A 140 9.36 3.68 -3.71
C ASN A 140 9.80 4.15 -5.11
N LYS A 141 10.88 3.57 -5.63
CA LYS A 141 11.46 3.95 -6.94
C LYS A 141 10.44 3.99 -8.09
N ARG A 142 9.44 3.09 -8.07
CA ARG A 142 8.42 3.02 -9.11
C ARG A 142 7.45 4.19 -9.05
N ILE A 143 7.00 4.58 -7.84
CA ILE A 143 6.10 5.73 -7.65
C ILE A 143 6.82 7.00 -8.06
N CYS A 144 8.04 7.18 -7.57
CA CYS A 144 8.89 8.32 -7.93
C CYS A 144 9.05 8.44 -9.46
N ALA A 145 9.46 7.35 -10.14
CA ALA A 145 9.62 7.34 -11.59
C ALA A 145 8.32 7.73 -12.32
N ARG A 146 7.16 7.21 -11.89
CA ARG A 146 5.85 7.56 -12.49
C ARG A 146 5.51 9.05 -12.37
N ILE A 147 5.80 9.67 -11.22
CA ILE A 147 5.52 11.10 -11.01
C ILE A 147 6.48 11.96 -11.84
N CYS A 148 7.78 11.62 -11.87
CA CYS A 148 8.75 12.33 -12.70
C CYS A 148 8.41 12.19 -14.21
N GLU A 149 8.06 10.99 -14.68
CA GLU A 149 7.60 10.77 -16.06
C GLU A 149 6.31 11.52 -16.38
N LEU A 150 5.38 11.66 -15.42
CA LEU A 150 4.18 12.46 -15.60
C LEU A 150 4.52 13.95 -15.71
N ALA A 151 5.44 14.45 -14.90
CA ALA A 151 5.92 15.82 -14.95
C ALA A 151 6.55 16.14 -16.31
N GLU A 152 7.37 15.24 -16.86
CA GLU A 152 7.93 15.36 -18.20
C GLU A 152 6.87 15.38 -19.31
N LYS A 153 5.84 14.53 -19.20
CA LYS A 153 4.71 14.52 -20.14
C LYS A 153 3.93 15.82 -20.10
N PHE A 154 3.63 16.37 -18.92
CA PHE A 154 2.95 17.66 -18.77
C PHE A 154 3.75 18.82 -19.38
N CYS A 155 5.07 18.77 -19.29
CA CYS A 155 5.94 19.75 -19.95
C CYS A 155 5.88 19.63 -21.48
N ALA A 156 5.71 18.39 -22.01
CA ALA A 156 5.59 18.16 -23.44
C ALA A 156 4.18 18.44 -24.00
N ASP A 157 3.15 18.44 -23.15
CA ASP A 157 1.76 18.72 -23.54
C ASP A 157 1.63 20.19 -23.98
N GLY A 158 1.17 20.41 -25.21
CA GLY A 158 1.08 21.75 -25.81
C GLY A 158 -0.06 22.60 -25.28
N THR A 159 -1.13 21.97 -24.79
CA THR A 159 -2.36 22.62 -24.33
C THR A 159 -2.81 22.11 -22.96
N ALA A 160 -3.67 22.87 -22.30
CA ALA A 160 -4.30 22.41 -21.05
C ALA A 160 -5.21 21.21 -21.25
N GLU A 161 -5.82 21.07 -22.42
CA GLU A 161 -6.63 19.90 -22.82
C GLU A 161 -5.75 18.65 -22.93
N ASP A 162 -4.55 18.75 -23.52
CA ASP A 162 -3.61 17.64 -23.61
C ASP A 162 -3.14 17.24 -22.20
N MET A 163 -2.74 18.20 -21.36
CA MET A 163 -2.34 17.99 -19.97
C MET A 163 -3.44 17.34 -19.16
N LYS A 164 -4.72 17.78 -19.33
CA LYS A 164 -5.87 17.16 -18.69
C LYS A 164 -6.08 15.72 -19.15
N SER A 165 -5.92 15.45 -20.44
CA SER A 165 -6.04 14.10 -21.00
C SER A 165 -4.96 13.16 -20.42
N THR A 166 -3.72 13.62 -20.37
CA THR A 166 -2.58 12.90 -19.75
C THR A 166 -2.86 12.59 -18.28
N LEU A 167 -3.36 13.58 -17.51
CA LEU A 167 -3.70 13.40 -16.09
C LEU A 167 -4.89 12.43 -15.92
N THR A 168 -5.92 12.54 -16.74
CA THR A 168 -7.07 11.63 -16.73
C THR A 168 -6.66 10.19 -16.99
N GLN A 169 -5.75 9.99 -17.97
CA GLN A 169 -5.20 8.67 -18.25
C GLN A 169 -4.38 8.13 -17.08
N PHE A 170 -3.59 9.00 -16.43
CA PHE A 170 -2.84 8.63 -15.24
C PHE A 170 -3.76 8.15 -14.10
N TYR A 171 -4.83 8.90 -13.80
CA TYR A 171 -5.82 8.49 -12.79
C TYR A 171 -6.51 7.18 -13.13
N LYS A 172 -6.83 6.96 -14.41
CA LYS A 172 -7.44 5.72 -14.88
C LYS A 172 -6.52 4.52 -14.71
N GLU A 173 -5.24 4.70 -14.99
CA GLU A 173 -4.25 3.62 -15.01
C GLU A 173 -3.69 3.33 -13.62
N TYR A 174 -3.36 4.36 -12.86
CA TYR A 174 -2.65 4.23 -11.58
C TYR A 174 -3.51 4.62 -10.38
N GLY A 175 -4.61 5.36 -10.59
CA GLY A 175 -5.47 5.89 -9.54
C GLY A 175 -5.00 7.22 -8.96
N VAL A 176 -5.67 7.67 -7.89
CA VAL A 176 -5.41 8.94 -7.23
C VAL A 176 -5.07 8.74 -5.75
N GLY A 177 -4.20 9.60 -5.24
CA GLY A 177 -3.82 9.65 -3.83
C GLY A 177 -3.14 8.38 -3.33
N LYS A 178 -3.13 8.21 -2.02
CA LYS A 178 -2.40 7.09 -1.38
C LYS A 178 -2.82 5.72 -1.87
N PHE A 179 -4.11 5.49 -2.14
CA PHE A 179 -4.60 4.19 -2.62
C PHE A 179 -4.23 3.91 -4.07
N GLY A 180 -4.03 4.94 -4.89
CA GLY A 180 -3.49 4.80 -6.25
C GLY A 180 -2.04 4.38 -6.24
N LEU A 181 -1.23 5.06 -5.46
CA LEU A 181 0.23 4.95 -5.47
C LEU A 181 0.77 3.74 -4.69
N HIS A 182 0.13 3.36 -3.57
CA HIS A 182 0.63 2.33 -2.67
C HIS A 182 -0.21 1.05 -2.70
N LYS A 183 0.43 -0.08 -2.39
CA LYS A 183 -0.21 -1.41 -2.43
C LYS A 183 -0.64 -1.93 -1.07
N SER A 184 -0.01 -1.48 0.01
CA SER A 184 -0.30 -1.97 1.36
C SER A 184 -0.27 -0.84 2.37
N PHE A 185 -1.10 -0.99 3.37
CA PHE A 185 -1.40 0.02 4.36
C PHE A 185 -1.47 -0.58 5.75
N ARG A 186 -1.36 0.26 6.75
CA ARG A 186 -1.64 -0.04 8.16
C ARG A 186 -2.53 1.04 8.75
N ILE A 187 -3.08 0.77 9.92
CA ILE A 187 -3.89 1.72 10.65
C ILE A 187 -3.02 2.44 11.69
N THR A 188 -3.20 3.76 11.80
CA THR A 188 -2.64 4.59 12.86
C THR A 188 -3.75 5.40 13.52
N HIS A 189 -3.50 5.87 14.74
CA HIS A 189 -4.38 6.75 15.48
C HIS A 189 -3.65 8.04 15.84
N ASP A 190 -4.34 9.15 15.71
CA ASP A 190 -3.96 10.45 16.25
C ASP A 190 -5.16 11.17 16.87
N GLU A 191 -5.04 12.47 17.15
CA GLU A 191 -6.10 13.29 17.75
C GLU A 191 -7.31 13.44 16.80
N GLU A 192 -7.12 13.30 15.50
CA GLU A 192 -8.18 13.40 14.48
C GLU A 192 -8.91 12.07 14.25
N GLY A 193 -8.35 10.95 14.73
CA GLY A 193 -8.99 9.64 14.70
C GLY A 193 -8.18 8.53 14.03
N VAL A 194 -8.88 7.73 13.22
CA VAL A 194 -8.33 6.52 12.58
C VAL A 194 -7.86 6.84 11.15
N HIS A 195 -6.57 6.67 10.90
CA HIS A 195 -5.96 6.91 9.60
C HIS A 195 -5.42 5.64 8.97
N ILE A 196 -5.62 5.53 7.66
CA ILE A 196 -5.01 4.47 6.84
C ILE A 196 -3.74 5.07 6.22
N VAL A 197 -2.56 4.58 6.62
CA VAL A 197 -1.27 5.08 6.15
C VAL A 197 -0.53 4.02 5.33
N PRO A 198 0.23 4.40 4.29
CA PRO A 198 0.94 3.44 3.46
C PRO A 198 2.09 2.75 4.19
N ILE A 199 2.35 1.50 3.81
CA ILE A 199 3.55 0.75 4.17
C ILE A 199 4.51 0.82 2.98
N LEU A 200 5.65 1.46 3.16
CA LEU A 200 6.59 1.76 2.08
C LEU A 200 7.45 0.56 1.68
N ASN A 201 7.95 -0.16 2.68
CA ASN A 201 8.86 -1.28 2.49
C ASN A 201 8.15 -2.61 2.74
N ILE A 202 7.60 -3.18 1.68
CA ILE A 202 7.00 -4.51 1.72
C ILE A 202 8.00 -5.50 1.13
N ALA A 203 8.17 -6.65 1.81
CA ALA A 203 9.01 -7.71 1.28
C ALA A 203 8.57 -8.10 -0.14
N HIS A 204 9.51 -8.10 -1.08
CA HIS A 204 9.30 -8.54 -2.46
C HIS A 204 9.22 -10.08 -2.50
N VAL A 205 8.11 -10.63 -2.01
CA VAL A 205 7.81 -12.07 -2.08
C VAL A 205 6.90 -12.30 -3.28
N LYS A 206 7.22 -13.29 -4.10
CA LYS A 206 6.37 -13.81 -5.18
C LYS A 206 5.78 -15.16 -4.76
N LEU A 207 4.65 -15.56 -5.35
CA LEU A 207 4.07 -16.89 -5.09
C LEU A 207 5.03 -18.04 -5.46
N ASP A 208 5.83 -17.84 -6.49
CA ASP A 208 6.87 -18.79 -6.92
C ASP A 208 8.04 -18.91 -5.94
N ASP A 209 8.21 -17.93 -5.04
CA ASP A 209 9.23 -17.99 -3.99
C ASP A 209 8.88 -19.00 -2.91
N LEU A 210 7.60 -19.29 -2.75
CA LEU A 210 7.08 -20.26 -1.80
C LEU A 210 7.14 -21.66 -2.41
N VAL A 211 8.18 -22.40 -2.11
CA VAL A 211 8.39 -23.78 -2.60
C VAL A 211 7.40 -24.72 -1.93
N GLY A 212 6.70 -25.52 -2.72
CA GLY A 212 5.64 -26.42 -2.25
C GLY A 212 4.30 -25.69 -2.04
N TYR A 213 3.39 -26.37 -1.31
CA TYR A 213 2.05 -25.85 -0.99
C TYR A 213 1.16 -25.53 -2.20
N GLU A 214 1.28 -26.26 -3.30
CA GLU A 214 0.61 -25.95 -4.58
C GLU A 214 -0.93 -25.91 -4.42
N LEU A 215 -1.54 -26.86 -3.70
CA LEU A 215 -2.98 -26.85 -3.47
C LEU A 215 -3.43 -25.69 -2.57
N PRO A 216 -2.78 -25.39 -1.41
CA PRO A 216 -3.06 -24.20 -0.62
C PRO A 216 -2.91 -22.90 -1.42
N LYS A 217 -1.81 -22.72 -2.15
CA LYS A 217 -1.56 -21.55 -3.01
C LYS A 217 -2.67 -21.40 -4.05
N LYS A 218 -3.00 -22.46 -4.78
CA LYS A 218 -4.06 -22.45 -5.78
C LYS A 218 -5.39 -21.99 -5.22
N LYS A 219 -5.83 -22.51 -4.07
CA LYS A 219 -7.09 -22.10 -3.44
C LYS A 219 -7.11 -20.62 -3.08
N LEU A 220 -5.97 -20.10 -2.58
CA LEU A 220 -5.82 -18.69 -2.24
C LEU A 220 -5.88 -17.80 -3.49
N VAL A 221 -5.16 -18.18 -4.53
CA VAL A 221 -5.14 -17.51 -5.83
C VAL A 221 -6.53 -17.52 -6.45
N ASP A 222 -7.20 -18.67 -6.55
CA ASP A 222 -8.53 -18.79 -7.16
C ASP A 222 -9.55 -17.85 -6.48
N ASN A 223 -9.53 -17.76 -5.14
CA ASN A 223 -10.42 -16.88 -4.37
C ASN A 223 -10.07 -15.40 -4.58
N THR A 224 -8.76 -15.06 -4.59
CA THR A 224 -8.30 -13.69 -4.80
C THR A 224 -8.56 -13.23 -6.23
N GLU A 225 -8.35 -14.09 -7.21
CA GLU A 225 -8.60 -13.79 -8.61
C GLU A 225 -10.10 -13.58 -8.89
N ALA A 226 -10.96 -14.39 -8.31
CA ALA A 226 -12.40 -14.16 -8.37
C ALA A 226 -12.77 -12.77 -7.81
N PHE A 227 -12.17 -12.39 -6.67
CA PHE A 227 -12.41 -11.10 -6.04
C PHE A 227 -11.95 -9.92 -6.90
N VAL A 228 -10.73 -9.97 -7.42
CA VAL A 228 -10.16 -8.90 -8.25
C VAL A 228 -10.94 -8.74 -9.55
N ASN A 229 -11.45 -9.85 -10.12
CA ASN A 229 -12.30 -9.83 -11.32
C ASN A 229 -13.76 -9.42 -11.03
N GLY A 230 -14.09 -8.95 -9.83
CA GLY A 230 -15.44 -8.52 -9.45
C GLY A 230 -16.45 -9.65 -9.30
N LYS A 231 -16.00 -10.91 -9.26
CA LYS A 231 -16.84 -12.08 -8.98
C LYS A 231 -17.04 -12.24 -7.48
N LYS A 232 -18.03 -13.04 -7.08
CA LYS A 232 -18.24 -13.39 -5.68
C LYS A 232 -17.04 -14.18 -5.14
N ALA A 233 -16.49 -13.71 -4.04
CA ALA A 233 -15.40 -14.34 -3.32
C ALA A 233 -15.66 -14.28 -1.81
N ASN A 234 -14.89 -15.03 -1.03
CA ASN A 234 -15.12 -15.18 0.39
C ASN A 234 -13.97 -14.64 1.23
N ASN A 235 -14.26 -14.31 2.49
CA ASN A 235 -13.22 -14.14 3.48
C ASN A 235 -12.39 -15.43 3.59
N CYS A 236 -11.09 -15.30 3.84
CA CYS A 236 -10.16 -16.43 3.80
C CYS A 236 -9.38 -16.55 5.11
N LEU A 237 -9.36 -17.77 5.68
CA LEU A 237 -8.52 -18.11 6.82
C LEU A 237 -7.44 -19.11 6.39
N LEU A 238 -6.19 -18.72 6.49
CA LEU A 238 -5.03 -19.59 6.33
C LEU A 238 -4.61 -20.08 7.72
N PHE A 239 -4.69 -21.36 7.97
CA PHE A 239 -4.35 -21.92 9.27
C PHE A 239 -3.37 -23.10 9.14
N GLY A 240 -2.65 -23.41 10.21
CA GLY A 240 -1.71 -24.53 10.25
C GLY A 240 -0.39 -24.18 10.92
N ASP A 241 0.62 -25.02 10.68
CA ASP A 241 1.87 -24.97 11.42
C ASP A 241 2.67 -23.68 11.20
N ALA A 242 3.48 -23.30 12.19
CA ALA A 242 4.31 -22.09 12.10
C ALA A 242 5.41 -22.26 11.02
N GLY A 243 5.76 -21.16 10.34
CA GLY A 243 6.83 -21.16 9.34
C GLY A 243 6.50 -21.85 8.01
N THR A 244 5.22 -22.12 7.72
CA THR A 244 4.76 -22.79 6.50
C THR A 244 4.41 -21.84 5.35
N GLY A 245 4.68 -20.54 5.48
CA GLY A 245 4.49 -19.58 4.41
C GLY A 245 3.11 -18.89 4.35
N LYS A 246 2.23 -19.03 5.37
CA LYS A 246 0.90 -18.40 5.40
C LYS A 246 0.96 -16.88 5.15
N SER A 247 1.67 -16.15 6.01
CA SER A 247 1.82 -14.69 5.90
C SER A 247 2.58 -14.27 4.64
N SER A 248 3.57 -15.07 4.22
CA SER A 248 4.30 -14.84 2.97
C SER A 248 3.41 -14.98 1.74
N SER A 249 2.43 -15.92 1.76
CA SER A 249 1.44 -16.06 0.68
C SER A 249 0.56 -14.82 0.53
N ILE A 250 0.16 -14.20 1.65
CA ILE A 250 -0.62 -12.95 1.61
C ILE A 250 0.22 -11.78 1.07
N LYS A 251 1.50 -11.68 1.48
CA LYS A 251 2.43 -10.67 0.93
C LYS A 251 2.65 -10.86 -0.57
N ALA A 252 2.77 -12.10 -1.02
CA ALA A 252 2.92 -12.41 -2.44
C ALA A 252 1.70 -11.98 -3.26
N ILE A 253 0.49 -12.24 -2.77
CA ILE A 253 -0.76 -11.77 -3.39
C ILE A 253 -0.80 -10.25 -3.49
N ALA A 254 -0.38 -9.52 -2.44
CA ALA A 254 -0.30 -8.06 -2.49
C ALA A 254 0.59 -7.56 -3.64
N ASN A 255 1.72 -8.25 -3.87
CA ASN A 255 2.64 -7.90 -4.95
C ASN A 255 2.07 -8.24 -6.34
N GLU A 256 1.44 -9.39 -6.49
CA GLU A 256 0.99 -9.92 -7.78
C GLU A 256 -0.27 -9.21 -8.30
N TYR A 257 -1.21 -8.89 -7.42
CA TYR A 257 -2.51 -8.34 -7.82
C TYR A 257 -2.62 -6.81 -7.68
N TYR A 258 -1.56 -6.12 -7.27
CA TYR A 258 -1.57 -4.66 -7.13
C TYR A 258 -1.97 -3.94 -8.43
N ASP A 259 -1.35 -4.30 -9.56
CA ASP A 259 -1.63 -3.67 -10.85
C ASP A 259 -3.03 -4.01 -11.39
N ARG A 260 -3.71 -4.98 -10.77
CA ARG A 260 -5.11 -5.32 -11.00
C ARG A 260 -6.07 -4.70 -10.00
N GLY A 261 -5.60 -3.70 -9.24
CA GLY A 261 -6.40 -2.92 -8.31
C GLY A 261 -6.54 -3.50 -6.90
N LEU A 262 -5.76 -4.53 -6.51
CA LEU A 262 -5.77 -5.04 -5.14
C LEU A 262 -4.97 -4.15 -4.20
N ARG A 263 -5.53 -3.90 -3.01
CA ARG A 263 -4.88 -3.20 -1.89
C ARG A 263 -5.02 -4.01 -0.62
N ILE A 264 -4.00 -3.99 0.24
CA ILE A 264 -4.04 -4.71 1.51
C ILE A 264 -3.89 -3.73 2.66
N ILE A 265 -4.76 -3.85 3.67
CA ILE A 265 -4.70 -3.07 4.90
C ILE A 265 -4.41 -4.03 6.04
N GLU A 266 -3.25 -3.93 6.64
CA GLU A 266 -2.87 -4.70 7.81
C GLU A 266 -3.52 -4.11 9.05
N VAL A 267 -4.20 -4.97 9.82
CA VAL A 267 -4.93 -4.60 11.03
C VAL A 267 -4.50 -5.52 12.18
N TYR A 268 -4.03 -4.92 13.24
CA TYR A 268 -3.67 -5.64 14.45
C TYR A 268 -4.88 -5.85 15.36
N LYS A 269 -4.83 -6.89 16.18
CA LYS A 269 -5.94 -7.31 17.05
C LYS A 269 -6.52 -6.17 17.91
N HIS A 270 -5.66 -5.34 18.51
CA HIS A 270 -6.10 -4.20 19.33
C HIS A 270 -6.83 -3.09 18.55
N GLN A 271 -6.80 -3.14 17.21
CA GLN A 271 -7.45 -2.17 16.31
C GLN A 271 -8.80 -2.67 15.77
N PHE A 272 -9.30 -3.83 16.21
CA PHE A 272 -10.55 -4.39 15.65
C PHE A 272 -11.79 -3.53 15.91
N GLN A 273 -11.79 -2.72 16.95
CA GLN A 273 -12.84 -1.74 17.18
C GLN A 273 -12.98 -0.71 16.05
N ASP A 274 -11.91 -0.46 15.30
CA ASP A 274 -11.83 0.55 14.25
C ASP A 274 -12.22 0.02 12.86
N LEU A 275 -12.44 -1.28 12.73
CA LEU A 275 -12.73 -1.93 11.45
C LEU A 275 -13.89 -1.28 10.68
N ASN A 276 -14.95 -0.88 11.38
CA ASN A 276 -16.08 -0.19 10.73
C ASN A 276 -15.69 1.17 10.15
N THR A 277 -14.85 1.94 10.87
CA THR A 277 -14.33 3.23 10.41
C THR A 277 -13.43 3.02 9.19
N VAL A 278 -12.52 2.04 9.24
CA VAL A 278 -11.66 1.68 8.10
C VAL A 278 -12.49 1.29 6.88
N ILE A 279 -13.48 0.42 7.05
CA ILE A 279 -14.37 -0.01 5.97
C ILE A 279 -15.13 1.18 5.37
N SER A 280 -15.60 2.12 6.20
CA SER A 280 -16.31 3.30 5.73
C SER A 280 -15.46 4.20 4.83
N GLN A 281 -14.15 4.29 5.09
CA GLN A 281 -13.20 5.07 4.27
C GLN A 281 -12.91 4.43 2.90
N ILE A 282 -13.03 3.10 2.78
CA ILE A 282 -12.63 2.37 1.56
C ILE A 282 -13.80 1.80 0.73
N LYS A 283 -15.01 1.74 1.30
CA LYS A 283 -16.16 1.07 0.66
C LYS A 283 -16.57 1.65 -0.68
N ASN A 284 -16.32 2.93 -0.91
CA ASN A 284 -16.70 3.62 -2.15
C ASN A 284 -15.53 3.82 -3.13
N ARG A 285 -14.36 3.25 -2.83
CA ARG A 285 -13.19 3.33 -3.73
C ARG A 285 -13.24 2.27 -4.81
N ASN A 286 -12.61 2.54 -5.94
CA ASN A 286 -12.57 1.63 -7.08
C ASN A 286 -11.67 0.39 -6.89
N TYR A 287 -10.92 0.35 -5.80
CA TYR A 287 -10.01 -0.76 -5.51
C TYR A 287 -10.71 -1.93 -4.82
N LYS A 288 -10.07 -3.10 -4.89
CA LYS A 288 -10.39 -4.27 -4.09
C LYS A 288 -9.51 -4.31 -2.87
N PHE A 289 -10.10 -4.29 -1.68
CA PHE A 289 -9.36 -4.24 -0.42
C PHE A 289 -9.41 -5.58 0.30
N ILE A 290 -8.24 -6.06 0.73
CA ILE A 290 -8.13 -7.15 1.68
C ILE A 290 -7.71 -6.55 3.03
N ILE A 291 -8.56 -6.66 4.04
CA ILE A 291 -8.18 -6.40 5.43
C ILE A 291 -7.45 -7.64 5.92
N TYR A 292 -6.18 -7.48 6.22
CA TYR A 292 -5.28 -8.57 6.60
C TYR A 292 -5.00 -8.58 8.10
N MET A 293 -5.16 -9.76 8.71
CA MET A 293 -4.92 -10.01 10.12
C MET A 293 -3.91 -11.14 10.26
N ASP A 294 -2.70 -10.82 10.76
CA ASP A 294 -1.64 -11.81 10.95
C ASP A 294 -1.73 -12.45 12.34
N ASP A 295 -1.44 -13.75 12.39
CA ASP A 295 -1.40 -14.58 13.60
C ASP A 295 -2.64 -14.45 14.51
N LEU A 296 -3.82 -14.50 13.88
CA LEU A 296 -5.10 -14.33 14.56
C LEU A 296 -5.35 -15.47 15.56
N SER A 297 -5.44 -15.09 16.82
CA SER A 297 -5.82 -15.99 17.91
C SER A 297 -6.45 -15.20 19.06
N PHE A 298 -7.41 -15.80 19.75
CA PHE A 298 -8.09 -15.18 20.89
C PHE A 298 -8.00 -16.07 22.12
N GLU A 299 -7.81 -15.44 23.25
CA GLU A 299 -8.03 -16.05 24.55
C GLU A 299 -9.53 -15.95 24.89
N GLU A 300 -9.99 -16.77 25.82
CA GLU A 300 -11.42 -16.94 26.14
C GLU A 300 -12.13 -15.65 26.59
N PHE A 301 -11.40 -14.79 27.30
CA PHE A 301 -11.92 -13.55 27.89
C PHE A 301 -11.76 -12.31 27.01
N GLU A 302 -11.14 -12.43 25.83
CA GLU A 302 -10.93 -11.29 24.94
C GLU A 302 -12.21 -10.91 24.22
N ILE A 303 -12.50 -9.61 24.16
CA ILE A 303 -13.73 -9.10 23.52
C ILE A 303 -13.53 -8.79 22.04
N GLU A 304 -12.29 -8.73 21.57
CA GLU A 304 -11.91 -8.37 20.21
C GLU A 304 -12.53 -9.29 19.16
N TYR A 305 -12.75 -10.56 19.49
CA TYR A 305 -13.43 -11.50 18.60
C TYR A 305 -14.87 -11.07 18.27
N LYS A 306 -15.55 -10.35 19.20
CA LYS A 306 -16.91 -9.85 18.98
C LYS A 306 -16.96 -8.76 17.94
N TYR A 307 -15.96 -7.86 17.93
CA TYR A 307 -15.83 -6.83 16.89
C TYR A 307 -15.62 -7.49 15.53
N LEU A 308 -14.69 -8.45 15.44
CA LEU A 308 -14.44 -9.17 14.20
C LEU A 308 -15.68 -9.92 13.72
N LYS A 309 -16.37 -10.60 14.63
CA LYS A 309 -17.62 -11.31 14.34
C LYS A 309 -18.67 -10.37 13.75
N ALA A 310 -18.89 -9.20 14.37
CA ALA A 310 -19.85 -8.21 13.91
C ALA A 310 -19.53 -7.70 12.50
N VAL A 311 -18.26 -7.49 12.20
CA VAL A 311 -17.80 -7.02 10.87
C VAL A 311 -17.93 -8.10 9.80
N ILE A 312 -17.61 -9.38 10.13
CA ILE A 312 -17.72 -10.49 9.18
C ILE A 312 -19.17 -10.81 8.86
N GLU A 313 -20.06 -10.78 9.86
CA GLU A 313 -21.50 -11.02 9.69
C GLU A 313 -22.19 -9.92 8.91
N GLY A 314 -21.68 -8.68 9.04
CA GLY A 314 -22.38 -7.47 8.64
C GLY A 314 -23.59 -7.21 9.54
N GLY A 315 -23.89 -5.93 9.80
CA GLY A 315 -25.12 -5.53 10.48
C GLY A 315 -26.28 -5.40 9.48
N LEU A 316 -27.12 -4.36 9.67
CA LEU A 316 -28.14 -3.98 8.70
C LEU A 316 -27.57 -3.42 7.40
N GLU A 317 -26.34 -2.91 7.43
CA GLU A 317 -25.64 -2.41 6.24
C GLU A 317 -25.05 -3.57 5.44
N LYS A 318 -25.33 -3.59 4.13
CA LYS A 318 -24.76 -4.61 3.22
C LYS A 318 -23.24 -4.52 3.24
N LYS A 319 -22.58 -5.67 3.43
CA LYS A 319 -21.11 -5.75 3.32
C LYS A 319 -20.65 -5.19 1.98
N PRO A 320 -19.64 -4.29 1.95
CA PRO A 320 -19.10 -3.77 0.69
C PRO A 320 -18.55 -4.89 -0.20
N GLU A 321 -18.88 -4.85 -1.48
CA GLU A 321 -18.43 -5.86 -2.46
C GLU A 321 -16.94 -5.75 -2.82
N ASN A 322 -16.32 -4.64 -2.41
CA ASN A 322 -14.91 -4.36 -2.64
C ASN A 322 -14.01 -4.66 -1.42
N VAL A 323 -14.53 -5.29 -0.35
CA VAL A 323 -13.76 -5.58 0.87
C VAL A 323 -13.87 -7.05 1.26
N LEU A 324 -12.74 -7.72 1.44
CA LEU A 324 -12.62 -9.05 2.04
C LEU A 324 -11.71 -9.02 3.27
N ILE A 325 -11.87 -10.02 4.14
CA ILE A 325 -11.00 -10.23 5.30
C ILE A 325 -10.20 -11.50 5.07
N TYR A 326 -8.87 -11.39 5.10
CA TYR A 326 -7.94 -12.51 5.09
C TYR A 326 -7.20 -12.56 6.42
N ALA A 327 -7.16 -13.73 7.03
CA ALA A 327 -6.47 -13.94 8.30
C ALA A 327 -5.50 -15.11 8.22
N THR A 328 -4.41 -15.04 8.97
CA THR A 328 -3.56 -16.21 9.22
C THR A 328 -3.70 -16.64 10.68
N SER A 329 -3.52 -17.92 10.96
CA SER A 329 -3.50 -18.45 12.33
C SER A 329 -2.60 -19.66 12.43
N ASN A 330 -1.93 -19.80 13.56
CA ASN A 330 -1.20 -21.03 13.90
C ASN A 330 -2.12 -22.10 14.53
N ARG A 331 -3.41 -21.80 14.65
CA ARG A 331 -4.43 -22.69 15.24
C ARG A 331 -5.59 -22.89 14.26
N ARG A 332 -6.15 -24.11 14.26
CA ARG A 332 -7.38 -24.39 13.50
C ARG A 332 -8.59 -23.69 14.12
N HIS A 333 -8.65 -23.65 15.43
CA HIS A 333 -9.67 -22.96 16.20
C HIS A 333 -9.08 -21.64 16.70
N LEU A 334 -9.67 -20.52 16.30
CA LEU A 334 -9.15 -19.18 16.57
C LEU A 334 -9.19 -18.81 18.06
N ILE A 335 -10.11 -19.40 18.81
CA ILE A 335 -10.27 -19.19 20.25
C ILE A 335 -9.71 -20.42 21.00
N ARG A 336 -8.92 -20.17 22.05
CA ARG A 336 -8.28 -21.23 22.85
C ARG A 336 -9.33 -22.03 23.60
N GLU A 337 -9.27 -23.36 23.47
CA GLU A 337 -10.04 -24.30 24.27
C GLU A 337 -9.24 -24.68 25.52
N ASN A 338 -9.83 -24.58 26.72
CA ASN A 338 -9.23 -25.09 27.94
C ASN A 338 -9.53 -26.58 28.11
N TYR A 339 -8.64 -27.32 28.73
CA TYR A 339 -8.84 -28.74 29.05
C TYR A 339 -10.07 -28.96 29.94
N SER A 340 -10.45 -27.99 30.78
CA SER A 340 -11.66 -27.98 31.58
C SER A 340 -12.94 -28.07 30.73
N ASP A 341 -12.97 -27.46 29.53
CA ASP A 341 -14.13 -27.48 28.62
C ASP A 341 -14.47 -28.90 28.15
N LYS A 342 -13.51 -29.84 28.20
CA LYS A 342 -13.72 -31.23 27.82
C LYS A 342 -14.27 -32.13 28.97
N GLU A 343 -14.02 -31.74 30.21
CA GLU A 343 -14.52 -32.47 31.38
C GLU A 343 -15.91 -31.99 31.80
N GLU A 344 -16.18 -30.68 31.65
CA GLU A 344 -17.50 -30.07 31.97
C GLU A 344 -18.58 -30.36 30.93
N THR A 345 -18.26 -30.86 29.76
CA THR A 345 -19.21 -31.23 28.68
C THR A 345 -20.24 -32.31 29.12
N ARG A 346 -20.18 -32.78 30.35
CA ARG A 346 -21.12 -33.74 30.91
C ARG A 346 -22.23 -33.18 31.78
N GLU A 347 -22.18 -31.92 32.21
CA GLU A 347 -23.13 -31.41 33.20
C GLU A 347 -23.80 -30.06 32.91
N ASP A 348 -23.37 -29.22 31.90
CA ASP A 348 -24.03 -27.91 31.69
C ASP A 348 -24.30 -27.59 30.22
N MET A 349 -25.57 -27.23 29.90
CA MET A 349 -25.99 -26.72 28.57
C MET A 349 -25.30 -25.42 28.17
N HIS A 350 -24.78 -24.63 29.11
CA HIS A 350 -24.10 -23.34 28.86
C HIS A 350 -22.71 -23.50 28.24
N THR A 351 -22.01 -24.59 28.50
CA THR A 351 -20.69 -24.89 27.87
C THR A 351 -20.82 -25.22 26.39
N SER A 352 -21.92 -25.83 25.97
CA SER A 352 -22.22 -26.08 24.56
C SER A 352 -22.37 -24.83 23.74
N ASP A 353 -22.97 -23.76 24.28
CA ASP A 353 -23.22 -22.50 23.60
C ASP A 353 -21.91 -21.71 23.39
N THR A 354 -21.01 -21.72 24.37
CA THR A 354 -19.71 -21.08 24.28
C THR A 354 -18.79 -21.74 23.24
N VAL A 355 -18.76 -23.07 23.20
CA VAL A 355 -18.01 -23.82 22.19
C VAL A 355 -18.58 -23.61 20.80
N GLN A 356 -19.90 -23.59 20.63
CA GLN A 356 -20.53 -23.28 19.35
C GLN A 356 -20.26 -21.87 18.91
N GLU A 357 -20.23 -20.91 19.83
CA GLU A 357 -19.89 -19.52 19.51
C GLU A 357 -18.42 -19.38 19.06
N LYS A 358 -17.49 -20.08 19.72
CA LYS A 358 -16.07 -20.16 19.36
C LYS A 358 -15.85 -20.75 17.95
N LEU A 359 -16.52 -21.83 17.62
CA LEU A 359 -16.47 -22.46 16.30
C LEU A 359 -17.13 -21.60 15.23
N SER A 360 -18.15 -20.84 15.60
CA SER A 360 -18.92 -20.02 14.67
C SER A 360 -18.08 -18.96 13.94
N LEU A 361 -17.02 -18.44 14.56
CA LEU A 361 -16.13 -17.46 13.92
C LEU A 361 -15.35 -18.07 12.75
N VAL A 362 -14.84 -19.31 12.89
CA VAL A 362 -14.11 -19.99 11.81
C VAL A 362 -15.01 -20.28 10.62
N TYR A 363 -16.25 -20.71 10.87
CA TYR A 363 -17.24 -21.01 9.81
C TYR A 363 -17.68 -19.76 9.01
N ARG A 364 -17.44 -18.56 9.56
CA ARG A 364 -17.72 -17.30 8.84
C ARG A 364 -16.65 -16.92 7.80
N PHE A 365 -15.48 -17.55 7.88
CA PHE A 365 -14.54 -17.52 6.77
C PHE A 365 -15.01 -18.56 5.74
N GLY A 366 -15.57 -18.11 4.64
CA GLY A 366 -16.11 -19.01 3.61
C GLY A 366 -15.05 -19.90 2.94
N VAL A 367 -13.78 -19.51 3.01
CA VAL A 367 -12.62 -20.28 2.52
C VAL A 367 -11.64 -20.50 3.67
N THR A 368 -11.36 -21.76 3.97
CA THR A 368 -10.31 -22.16 4.93
C THR A 368 -9.23 -22.96 4.22
N ILE A 369 -7.95 -22.58 4.42
CA ILE A 369 -6.81 -23.17 3.74
C ILE A 369 -5.81 -23.66 4.77
N TYR A 370 -5.51 -24.95 4.74
CA TYR A 370 -4.57 -25.57 5.65
C TYR A 370 -3.14 -25.56 5.08
N PHE A 371 -2.20 -25.08 5.87
CA PHE A 371 -0.77 -25.09 5.64
C PHE A 371 -0.09 -25.99 6.68
N GLY A 372 0.02 -27.28 6.41
CA GLY A 372 0.68 -28.22 7.30
C GLY A 372 2.20 -28.17 7.21
N ALA A 373 2.88 -28.62 8.28
CA ALA A 373 4.32 -28.81 8.22
C ALA A 373 4.68 -29.77 7.06
N PRO A 374 5.74 -29.45 6.28
CA PRO A 374 6.18 -30.34 5.21
C PRO A 374 6.71 -31.66 5.78
N ASN A 375 6.49 -32.75 5.07
CA ASN A 375 7.17 -33.98 5.39
C ASN A 375 8.66 -33.90 5.02
N LYS A 376 9.46 -34.90 5.43
CA LYS A 376 10.91 -34.88 5.21
C LYS A 376 11.31 -34.71 3.73
N LYS A 377 10.57 -35.33 2.81
CA LYS A 377 10.86 -35.23 1.36
C LYS A 377 10.53 -33.82 0.84
N GLU A 378 9.42 -33.27 1.26
CA GLU A 378 9.01 -31.91 0.91
C GLU A 378 9.99 -30.87 1.47
N PHE A 379 10.43 -31.02 2.71
CA PHE A 379 11.46 -30.19 3.32
C PHE A 379 12.77 -30.23 2.54
N GLN A 380 13.23 -31.44 2.19
CA GLN A 380 14.44 -31.60 1.38
C GLN A 380 14.29 -30.96 -0.01
N ASN A 381 13.11 -31.05 -0.62
CA ASN A 381 12.84 -30.37 -1.89
C ASN A 381 12.87 -28.83 -1.73
N ILE A 382 12.32 -28.30 -0.63
CA ILE A 382 12.40 -26.87 -0.32
C ILE A 382 13.87 -26.45 -0.20
N VAL A 383 14.70 -27.17 0.54
CA VAL A 383 16.12 -26.89 0.72
C VAL A 383 16.86 -26.92 -0.61
N LYS A 384 16.64 -27.94 -1.45
CA LYS A 384 17.28 -28.02 -2.78
C LYS A 384 16.93 -26.82 -3.65
N THR A 385 15.63 -26.52 -3.77
CA THR A 385 15.16 -25.39 -4.59
C THR A 385 15.71 -24.06 -4.11
N LEU A 386 15.80 -23.86 -2.80
CA LEU A 386 16.40 -22.67 -2.24
C LEU A 386 17.91 -22.62 -2.49
N ALA A 387 18.63 -23.73 -2.31
CA ALA A 387 20.06 -23.81 -2.59
C ALA A 387 20.40 -23.50 -4.06
N GLU A 388 19.63 -24.03 -5.00
CA GLU A 388 19.75 -23.73 -6.43
C GLU A 388 19.50 -22.24 -6.70
N ARG A 389 18.45 -21.66 -6.11
CA ARG A 389 18.08 -20.25 -6.28
C ARG A 389 19.15 -19.28 -5.76
N TYR A 390 19.75 -19.61 -4.64
CA TYR A 390 20.80 -18.80 -4.01
C TYR A 390 22.22 -19.19 -4.42
N HIS A 391 22.35 -20.10 -5.39
CA HIS A 391 23.64 -20.57 -5.92
C HIS A 391 24.59 -21.10 -4.83
N VAL A 392 24.05 -21.88 -3.89
CA VAL A 392 24.88 -22.52 -2.85
C VAL A 392 25.70 -23.64 -3.46
N GLU A 393 27.01 -23.49 -3.45
CA GLU A 393 27.96 -24.48 -3.97
C GLU A 393 28.25 -25.57 -2.93
N MET A 394 27.35 -26.55 -2.81
CA MET A 394 27.50 -27.71 -1.94
C MET A 394 26.96 -28.97 -2.63
N PRO A 395 27.65 -30.16 -2.52
CA PRO A 395 27.09 -31.39 -3.02
C PRO A 395 25.74 -31.75 -2.40
N GLU A 396 24.80 -32.22 -3.22
CA GLU A 396 23.42 -32.47 -2.78
C GLU A 396 23.32 -33.36 -1.54
N GLU A 397 24.11 -34.44 -1.48
CA GLU A 397 24.12 -35.38 -0.35
C GLU A 397 24.54 -34.68 0.95
N GLU A 398 25.56 -33.84 0.89
CA GLU A 398 26.07 -33.07 2.02
C GLU A 398 25.05 -32.00 2.46
N LEU A 399 24.48 -31.28 1.49
CA LEU A 399 23.42 -30.28 1.72
C LEU A 399 22.25 -30.88 2.49
N LEU A 400 21.75 -32.02 2.05
CA LEU A 400 20.63 -32.68 2.69
C LEU A 400 20.96 -33.27 4.06
N LEU A 401 22.20 -33.75 4.24
CA LEU A 401 22.67 -34.22 5.54
C LEU A 401 22.73 -33.08 6.56
N GLU A 402 23.34 -31.96 6.18
CA GLU A 402 23.43 -30.77 7.03
C GLU A 402 22.05 -30.15 7.28
N ALA A 403 21.17 -30.09 6.29
CA ALA A 403 19.80 -29.62 6.45
C ALA A 403 19.00 -30.47 7.47
N ASN A 404 19.18 -31.81 7.45
CA ASN A 404 18.55 -32.71 8.43
C ASN A 404 19.09 -32.50 9.85
N LYS A 405 20.39 -32.20 10.01
CA LYS A 405 20.97 -31.84 11.33
C LYS A 405 20.43 -30.50 11.80
N TRP A 406 20.33 -29.53 10.89
CA TRP A 406 19.81 -28.20 11.20
C TRP A 406 18.38 -28.23 11.72
N GLU A 407 17.47 -28.95 11.07
CA GLU A 407 16.06 -29.01 11.44
C GLU A 407 15.85 -29.60 12.85
N LEU A 408 16.67 -30.60 13.25
CA LEU A 408 16.59 -31.20 14.58
C LEU A 408 16.93 -30.20 15.71
N SER A 409 17.74 -29.19 15.43
CA SER A 409 18.19 -28.19 16.41
C SER A 409 17.45 -26.86 16.30
N HIS A 410 16.71 -26.58 15.22
CA HIS A 410 16.13 -25.28 14.89
C HIS A 410 14.61 -25.30 14.63
N GLY A 411 13.86 -26.09 15.39
CA GLY A 411 12.40 -25.99 15.43
C GLY A 411 11.64 -26.82 14.40
N GLY A 412 12.26 -27.83 13.79
CA GLY A 412 11.59 -28.82 12.97
C GLY A 412 11.43 -28.46 11.49
N LEU A 413 10.66 -29.29 10.78
CA LEU A 413 10.45 -29.18 9.33
C LEU A 413 9.52 -28.00 8.99
N SER A 414 10.07 -26.94 8.41
CA SER A 414 9.29 -25.79 7.92
C SER A 414 10.03 -25.03 6.79
N GLY A 415 9.30 -24.24 6.02
CA GLY A 415 9.90 -23.35 5.03
C GLY A 415 10.83 -22.30 5.69
N ARG A 416 10.49 -21.84 6.90
CA ARG A 416 11.33 -20.91 7.66
C ARG A 416 12.66 -21.54 8.08
N SER A 417 12.65 -22.77 8.61
CA SER A 417 13.89 -23.46 9.01
C SER A 417 14.77 -23.77 7.78
N ALA A 418 14.17 -24.08 6.63
CA ALA A 418 14.89 -24.27 5.38
C ALA A 418 15.58 -22.96 4.91
N GLN A 419 14.87 -21.83 4.93
CA GLN A 419 15.44 -20.52 4.56
C GLN A 419 16.57 -20.12 5.52
N GLN A 420 16.36 -20.26 6.82
CA GLN A 420 17.40 -19.96 7.84
C GLN A 420 18.65 -20.82 7.64
N PHE A 421 18.49 -22.08 7.24
CA PHE A 421 19.62 -22.95 6.91
C PHE A 421 20.41 -22.43 5.70
N ILE A 422 19.72 -22.04 4.64
CA ILE A 422 20.37 -21.45 3.46
C ILE A 422 21.07 -20.13 3.79
N ASP A 423 20.40 -19.25 4.55
CA ASP A 423 20.99 -17.98 5.00
C ASP A 423 22.28 -18.21 5.84
N TYR A 424 22.28 -19.25 6.68
CA TYR A 424 23.45 -19.64 7.44
C TYR A 424 24.61 -20.12 6.56
N LEU A 425 24.30 -20.88 5.48
CA LEU A 425 25.32 -21.33 4.54
C LEU A 425 25.92 -20.15 3.75
N LEU A 426 25.08 -19.18 3.35
CA LEU A 426 25.53 -17.99 2.63
C LEU A 426 26.36 -17.03 3.50
N GLY A 427 26.22 -17.09 4.82
CA GLY A 427 26.97 -16.29 5.77
C GLY A 427 28.34 -16.87 6.17
N LYS A 428 28.66 -18.08 5.69
CA LYS A 428 29.96 -18.73 5.90
C LYS A 428 30.94 -18.45 4.76
#